data_d0994b4347c5d39ac40ad438d0e640e6
#
_entry.id   d0994b4347c5d39ac40ad438d0e640e6
#
_cell.length_a   1.000
_cell.length_b   1.000
_cell.length_c   1.000
_cell.angle_alpha   90.00
_cell.angle_beta   90.00
_cell.angle_gamma   90.00
#
_symmetry.space_group_name_H-M   'P 1'
#
loop_
_entity.id
_entity.type
_entity.pdbx_description
1 polymer ?
#
loop_
_entity_poly.entity_id
_entity_poly.type
_entity_poly.pdbx_seq_one_letter_code
_entity_poly.pdbx_strand_id
1 'polypeptide(L)'
;MTECLKEYIDKIIALFPQKPQEGGDPDDAPEAISAGKLSDFQADSEILQWAGVGFGQDETFRLQASLTKLSVTSASEKLRFWGKIYGTERDYYVAEGFIAASGDEEEGEKPKGFEERGSGVNEFVYWVANDSLSDWTVLPDATPVLLKATRGIKVKFTGDLEKKIITNPFFFGEEKYYLRAQISRITHSTTIMPGGLHKLTEDSPKEIEAIEFEEESKAYKPSTESQSVLPSWVHAKKSILNSNRVSHLEPEGDEFGDKEPEEIQKILDQRDPSEARLKPLSEDASQSGEDSAWTIRLLGDQTRTPGLNGKTKHHGVVVVKSTVWIGSITCWKEDSYIQIYIGDGLKNENKTYYPILPPTIPEDPVDLEEVSEPNPSEAPAEPEEVKEEQ
;
A
#
# COMPACT_ATOMS: atom_id res chain seq x y z
N MET A 1 27.28 -3.04 -28.03
CA MET A 1 26.16 -2.07 -28.25
C MET A 1 25.00 -2.70 -29.02
N THR A 2 25.25 -3.45 -30.11
CA THR A 2 24.20 -4.09 -30.93
C THR A 2 23.46 -5.25 -30.22
N GLU A 3 24.15 -6.07 -29.43
CA GLU A 3 23.52 -7.17 -28.70
C GLU A 3 22.56 -6.68 -27.58
N CYS A 4 22.99 -5.67 -26.82
CA CYS A 4 22.16 -5.07 -25.79
C CYS A 4 20.90 -4.40 -26.38
N LEU A 5 21.00 -3.77 -27.54
CA LEU A 5 19.86 -3.18 -28.24
C LEU A 5 18.90 -4.25 -28.75
N LYS A 6 19.42 -5.37 -29.24
CA LYS A 6 18.62 -6.49 -29.70
C LYS A 6 17.86 -7.12 -28.55
N GLU A 7 18.51 -7.41 -27.44
CA GLU A 7 17.87 -7.93 -26.21
C GLU A 7 16.78 -7.00 -25.68
N TYR A 8 17.02 -5.68 -25.75
CA TYR A 8 16.04 -4.66 -25.37
C TYR A 8 14.81 -4.67 -26.29
N ILE A 9 15.02 -4.75 -27.62
CA ILE A 9 13.94 -4.84 -28.61
C ILE A 9 13.14 -6.13 -28.43
N ASP A 10 13.81 -7.26 -28.21
CA ASP A 10 13.16 -8.56 -28.00
C ASP A 10 12.28 -8.54 -26.74
N LYS A 11 12.73 -7.88 -25.65
CA LYS A 11 11.92 -7.67 -24.45
C LYS A 11 10.68 -6.80 -24.71
N ILE A 12 10.82 -5.75 -25.51
CA ILE A 12 9.66 -4.91 -25.90
C ILE A 12 8.69 -5.71 -26.77
N ILE A 13 9.16 -6.46 -27.75
CA ILE A 13 8.32 -7.28 -28.61
C ILE A 13 7.55 -8.32 -27.78
N ALA A 14 8.18 -8.90 -26.75
CA ALA A 14 7.53 -9.85 -25.85
C ALA A 14 6.40 -9.26 -25.01
N LEU A 15 6.34 -7.93 -24.85
CA LEU A 15 5.25 -7.24 -24.15
C LEU A 15 3.97 -7.12 -25.00
N PHE A 16 4.09 -7.23 -26.33
CA PHE A 16 2.91 -7.17 -27.20
C PHE A 16 2.33 -8.56 -27.39
N PRO A 17 0.99 -8.70 -27.35
CA PRO A 17 0.34 -9.97 -27.64
C PRO A 17 0.72 -10.42 -29.06
N GLN A 18 1.34 -11.58 -29.16
CA GLN A 18 1.68 -12.19 -30.44
C GLN A 18 0.38 -12.45 -31.20
N LYS A 19 0.31 -12.06 -32.49
CA LYS A 19 -0.82 -12.45 -33.32
C LYS A 19 -0.94 -13.98 -33.34
N PRO A 20 -2.16 -14.53 -33.20
CA PRO A 20 -2.37 -15.96 -33.33
C PRO A 20 -1.73 -16.43 -34.66
N GLN A 21 -0.96 -17.53 -34.59
CA GLN A 21 -0.44 -18.13 -35.80
C GLN A 21 -1.64 -18.55 -36.69
N GLU A 22 -1.61 -18.20 -37.96
CA GLU A 22 -2.64 -18.61 -38.92
C GLU A 22 -2.78 -20.12 -38.91
N GLY A 23 -3.88 -20.65 -38.31
CA GLY A 23 -4.13 -22.09 -38.18
C GLY A 23 -4.48 -22.58 -36.80
N GLY A 24 -4.51 -21.69 -35.74
CA GLY A 24 -5.02 -22.02 -34.44
C GLY A 24 -6.56 -22.03 -34.38
N ASP A 25 -7.10 -22.85 -33.48
CA ASP A 25 -8.54 -22.94 -33.24
C ASP A 25 -9.07 -21.55 -32.85
N PRO A 26 -10.18 -21.04 -33.44
CA PRO A 26 -10.71 -19.72 -33.10
C PRO A 26 -11.11 -19.58 -31.61
N ASP A 27 -11.26 -20.68 -30.89
CA ASP A 27 -11.53 -20.68 -29.43
C ASP A 27 -10.26 -20.46 -28.56
N ASP A 28 -9.05 -20.59 -29.15
CA ASP A 28 -7.77 -20.32 -28.49
C ASP A 28 -7.27 -18.86 -28.68
N ALA A 29 -8.05 -18.01 -29.30
CA ALA A 29 -7.70 -16.60 -29.42
C ALA A 29 -7.70 -15.95 -28.03
N PRO A 30 -6.62 -15.24 -27.61
CA PRO A 30 -6.62 -14.54 -26.34
C PRO A 30 -7.82 -13.58 -26.29
N GLU A 31 -8.66 -13.73 -25.27
CA GLU A 31 -9.81 -12.85 -25.07
C GLU A 31 -9.37 -11.39 -25.18
N ALA A 32 -10.04 -10.64 -26.04
CA ALA A 32 -9.80 -9.22 -26.16
C ALA A 32 -9.99 -8.58 -24.78
N ILE A 33 -9.00 -7.80 -24.32
CA ILE A 33 -9.06 -7.09 -23.05
C ILE A 33 -10.37 -6.31 -23.01
N SER A 34 -11.26 -6.65 -22.08
CA SER A 34 -12.53 -5.96 -21.94
C SER A 34 -12.25 -4.49 -21.61
N ALA A 35 -12.93 -3.58 -22.33
CA ALA A 35 -12.81 -2.15 -22.06
C ALA A 35 -13.16 -1.88 -20.58
N GLY A 36 -12.21 -1.29 -19.84
CA GLY A 36 -12.35 -1.01 -18.40
C GLY A 36 -11.61 -1.97 -17.46
N LYS A 37 -11.03 -3.07 -17.97
CA LYS A 37 -10.19 -3.96 -17.16
C LYS A 37 -8.86 -3.31 -16.76
N LEU A 38 -8.26 -2.52 -17.64
CA LEU A 38 -7.01 -1.80 -17.43
C LEU A 38 -7.23 -0.31 -17.58
N SER A 39 -6.74 0.50 -16.61
CA SER A 39 -6.72 1.96 -16.75
C SER A 39 -5.70 2.39 -17.80
N ASP A 40 -6.01 3.48 -18.52
CA ASP A 40 -5.08 4.07 -19.48
C ASP A 40 -4.05 4.94 -18.75
N PHE A 41 -2.92 4.33 -18.42
CA PHE A 41 -1.84 5.02 -17.72
C PHE A 41 -1.16 6.10 -18.60
N GLN A 42 -1.28 6.04 -19.94
CA GLN A 42 -0.77 7.10 -20.79
C GLN A 42 -1.58 8.38 -20.64
N ALA A 43 -2.92 8.28 -20.66
CA ALA A 43 -3.79 9.42 -20.41
C ALA A 43 -3.60 9.96 -18.97
N ASP A 44 -3.45 9.08 -18.01
CA ASP A 44 -3.17 9.43 -16.63
C ASP A 44 -1.85 10.19 -16.47
N SER A 45 -0.81 9.75 -17.19
CA SER A 45 0.50 10.37 -17.21
C SER A 45 0.49 11.79 -17.78
N GLU A 46 -0.39 12.09 -18.74
CA GLU A 46 -0.54 13.47 -19.24
C GLU A 46 -1.02 14.43 -18.15
N ILE A 47 -1.96 14.00 -17.31
CA ILE A 47 -2.43 14.81 -16.17
C ILE A 47 -1.31 15.01 -15.16
N LEU A 48 -0.55 13.96 -14.85
CA LEU A 48 0.59 14.01 -13.94
C LEU A 48 1.72 14.93 -14.45
N GLN A 49 1.98 14.94 -15.76
CA GLN A 49 2.98 15.84 -16.35
C GLN A 49 2.63 17.32 -16.14
N TRP A 50 1.35 17.69 -16.26
CA TRP A 50 0.89 19.06 -15.96
C TRP A 50 1.12 19.42 -14.49
N ALA A 51 1.06 18.46 -13.61
CA ALA A 51 1.38 18.62 -12.19
C ALA A 51 2.90 18.67 -11.91
N GLY A 52 3.73 18.48 -12.92
CA GLY A 52 5.18 18.40 -12.77
C GLY A 52 5.65 17.12 -12.10
N VAL A 53 4.88 16.06 -12.25
CA VAL A 53 5.14 14.74 -11.63
C VAL A 53 5.03 13.67 -12.70
N GLY A 54 5.69 12.54 -12.51
CA GLY A 54 5.48 11.37 -13.33
C GLY A 54 6.76 10.83 -13.95
N PHE A 55 6.58 10.02 -14.95
CA PHE A 55 7.63 9.30 -15.67
C PHE A 55 7.80 9.94 -17.05
N GLY A 56 8.95 9.80 -17.65
CA GLY A 56 9.15 10.21 -19.06
C GLY A 56 8.25 9.42 -20.02
N GLN A 57 8.08 9.89 -21.23
CA GLN A 57 7.21 9.25 -22.24
C GLN A 57 7.59 7.78 -22.49
N ASP A 58 8.89 7.50 -22.57
CA ASP A 58 9.40 6.14 -22.81
C ASP A 58 9.07 5.19 -21.67
N GLU A 59 9.24 5.65 -20.43
CA GLU A 59 8.95 4.84 -19.24
C GLU A 59 7.44 4.61 -19.10
N THR A 60 6.63 5.64 -19.34
CA THR A 60 5.16 5.54 -19.35
C THR A 60 4.67 4.52 -20.37
N PHE A 61 5.20 4.57 -21.60
CA PHE A 61 4.83 3.62 -22.64
C PHE A 61 5.19 2.18 -22.28
N ARG A 62 6.41 1.95 -21.74
CA ARG A 62 6.85 0.63 -21.29
C ARG A 62 5.98 0.10 -20.15
N LEU A 63 5.64 0.96 -19.17
CA LEU A 63 4.75 0.59 -18.08
C LEU A 63 3.37 0.23 -18.58
N GLN A 64 2.79 1.01 -19.50
CA GLN A 64 1.49 0.68 -20.10
C GLN A 64 1.51 -0.67 -20.80
N ALA A 65 2.55 -0.96 -21.59
CA ALA A 65 2.70 -2.25 -22.27
C ALA A 65 2.86 -3.41 -21.26
N SER A 66 3.64 -3.19 -20.21
CA SER A 66 3.85 -4.19 -19.14
C SER A 66 2.56 -4.45 -18.33
N LEU A 67 1.80 -3.41 -18.02
CA LEU A 67 0.48 -3.53 -17.37
C LEU A 67 -0.53 -4.25 -18.29
N THR A 68 -0.48 -4.01 -19.57
CA THR A 68 -1.31 -4.72 -20.56
C THR A 68 -1.00 -6.23 -20.52
N LYS A 69 0.29 -6.61 -20.52
CA LYS A 69 0.70 -8.02 -20.34
C LYS A 69 0.16 -8.59 -19.01
N LEU A 70 0.31 -7.85 -17.90
CA LEU A 70 -0.19 -8.27 -16.60
C LEU A 70 -1.71 -8.43 -16.60
N SER A 71 -2.48 -7.56 -17.26
CA SER A 71 -3.94 -7.64 -17.32
C SER A 71 -4.45 -8.89 -18.04
N VAL A 72 -3.67 -9.42 -18.97
CA VAL A 72 -3.98 -10.68 -19.68
C VAL A 72 -3.64 -11.89 -18.82
N THR A 73 -2.50 -11.85 -18.11
CA THR A 73 -2.01 -12.99 -17.32
C THR A 73 -2.65 -13.09 -15.94
N SER A 74 -3.15 -11.98 -15.39
CA SER A 74 -3.80 -11.94 -14.08
C SER A 74 -5.32 -12.11 -14.22
N ALA A 75 -5.93 -12.76 -13.22
CA ALA A 75 -7.40 -12.85 -13.09
C ALA A 75 -8.04 -11.55 -12.57
N SER A 76 -7.35 -10.41 -12.65
CA SER A 76 -7.83 -9.14 -12.14
C SER A 76 -8.95 -8.57 -13.00
N GLU A 77 -10.04 -8.12 -12.37
CA GLU A 77 -11.15 -7.43 -13.04
C GLU A 77 -10.85 -5.97 -13.35
N LYS A 78 -10.10 -5.31 -12.45
CA LYS A 78 -9.67 -3.91 -12.58
C LYS A 78 -8.20 -3.83 -12.22
N LEU A 79 -7.40 -3.30 -13.12
CA LEU A 79 -5.97 -3.15 -12.94
C LEU A 79 -5.56 -1.70 -13.20
N ARG A 80 -4.74 -1.14 -12.33
CA ARG A 80 -4.13 0.18 -12.53
C ARG A 80 -2.71 0.24 -12.01
N PHE A 81 -1.95 1.20 -12.46
CA PHE A 81 -0.67 1.51 -11.87
C PHE A 81 -0.89 2.26 -10.55
N TRP A 82 -0.41 1.69 -9.44
CA TRP A 82 -0.54 2.30 -8.11
C TRP A 82 0.56 3.33 -7.84
N GLY A 83 1.79 3.02 -8.26
CA GLY A 83 2.90 3.94 -8.04
C GLY A 83 4.28 3.30 -8.01
N LYS A 84 5.23 4.06 -7.50
CA LYS A 84 6.64 3.68 -7.41
C LYS A 84 7.17 3.91 -6.00
N ILE A 85 7.82 2.91 -5.43
CA ILE A 85 8.51 3.01 -4.13
C ILE A 85 10.01 2.94 -4.37
N TYR A 86 10.74 3.94 -3.88
CA TYR A 86 12.18 3.99 -4.02
C TYR A 86 12.87 3.02 -3.09
N GLY A 87 13.79 2.25 -3.63
CA GLY A 87 14.69 1.38 -2.89
C GLY A 87 16.14 1.90 -2.93
N THR A 88 16.99 1.35 -2.10
CA THR A 88 18.42 1.73 -2.05
C THR A 88 19.25 1.11 -3.16
N GLU A 89 18.84 -0.04 -3.67
CA GLU A 89 19.52 -0.77 -4.75
C GLU A 89 18.66 -0.79 -6.02
N ARG A 90 17.36 -1.06 -5.88
CA ARG A 90 16.38 -1.07 -6.97
C ARG A 90 15.04 -0.55 -6.47
N ASP A 91 14.29 0.09 -7.36
CA ASP A 91 12.95 0.59 -7.06
C ASP A 91 11.89 -0.51 -7.23
N TYR A 92 10.73 -0.28 -6.64
CA TYR A 92 9.54 -1.10 -6.84
C TYR A 92 8.49 -0.32 -7.63
N TYR A 93 8.12 -0.82 -8.79
CA TYR A 93 6.91 -0.43 -9.51
C TYR A 93 5.76 -1.28 -8.95
N VAL A 94 4.65 -0.66 -8.64
CA VAL A 94 3.51 -1.31 -7.98
C VAL A 94 2.27 -1.15 -8.84
N ALA A 95 1.61 -2.26 -9.13
CA ALA A 95 0.29 -2.29 -9.74
C ALA A 95 -0.72 -2.83 -8.72
N GLU A 96 -1.94 -2.31 -8.75
CA GLU A 96 -3.04 -2.83 -7.94
C GLU A 96 -4.19 -3.30 -8.84
N GLY A 97 -4.87 -4.36 -8.43
CA GLY A 97 -6.02 -4.87 -9.13
C GLY A 97 -7.01 -5.55 -8.20
N PHE A 98 -8.27 -5.53 -8.59
CA PHE A 98 -9.33 -6.18 -7.87
C PHE A 98 -9.46 -7.63 -8.33
N ILE A 99 -9.45 -8.57 -7.39
CA ILE A 99 -9.77 -9.98 -7.62
C ILE A 99 -10.88 -10.33 -6.65
N ALA A 100 -12.01 -10.76 -7.19
CA ALA A 100 -13.10 -11.27 -6.36
C ALA A 100 -12.64 -12.47 -5.55
N ALA A 101 -13.14 -12.63 -4.32
CA ALA A 101 -12.84 -13.79 -3.51
C ALA A 101 -13.29 -15.07 -4.24
N SER A 102 -12.34 -15.95 -4.54
CA SER A 102 -12.68 -17.27 -5.06
C SER A 102 -13.21 -18.12 -3.89
N GLY A 103 -14.39 -18.73 -4.06
CA GLY A 103 -14.99 -19.56 -3.03
C GLY A 103 -14.20 -20.86 -2.68
N ASP A 104 -13.11 -21.14 -3.40
CA ASP A 104 -12.20 -22.27 -3.17
C ASP A 104 -10.98 -21.78 -2.35
N GLU A 105 -11.20 -21.35 -1.13
CA GLU A 105 -10.08 -21.01 -0.25
C GLU A 105 -9.54 -22.29 0.43
N GLU A 106 -8.21 -22.45 0.40
CA GLU A 106 -7.52 -23.47 1.17
C GLU A 106 -7.97 -23.39 2.64
N GLU A 107 -8.43 -24.53 3.19
CA GLU A 107 -8.80 -24.72 4.59
C GLU A 107 -7.54 -24.61 5.50
N GLY A 108 -6.93 -23.41 5.55
CA GLY A 108 -5.86 -23.07 6.48
C GLY A 108 -6.40 -22.25 7.64
N GLU A 109 -5.87 -22.49 8.85
CA GLU A 109 -6.20 -21.67 10.02
C GLU A 109 -5.74 -20.25 9.81
N LYS A 110 -6.67 -19.36 9.45
CA LYS A 110 -6.39 -17.95 9.21
C LYS A 110 -6.16 -17.20 10.53
N PRO A 111 -5.22 -16.24 10.59
CA PRO A 111 -4.99 -15.45 11.80
C PRO A 111 -6.28 -14.70 12.21
N LYS A 112 -6.50 -14.59 13.53
CA LYS A 112 -7.65 -13.84 14.07
C LYS A 112 -7.70 -12.42 13.48
N GLY A 113 -8.84 -12.06 12.90
CA GLY A 113 -9.06 -10.75 12.29
C GLY A 113 -8.45 -10.59 10.90
N PHE A 114 -8.05 -11.67 10.25
CA PHE A 114 -7.65 -11.63 8.86
C PHE A 114 -8.82 -11.19 7.99
N GLU A 115 -8.59 -10.23 7.11
CA GLU A 115 -9.55 -9.75 6.13
C GLU A 115 -9.24 -10.41 4.78
N GLU A 116 -10.24 -11.06 4.21
CA GLU A 116 -10.10 -11.82 2.97
C GLU A 116 -9.92 -10.93 1.76
N ARG A 117 -9.46 -11.50 0.66
CA ARG A 117 -9.36 -10.79 -0.63
C ARG A 117 -10.72 -10.25 -1.03
N GLY A 118 -10.72 -9.05 -1.61
CA GLY A 118 -11.94 -8.31 -1.92
C GLY A 118 -12.53 -7.54 -0.73
N SER A 119 -11.94 -7.62 0.48
CA SER A 119 -12.43 -6.92 1.65
C SER A 119 -11.32 -6.25 2.46
N GLY A 120 -11.66 -5.18 3.18
CA GLY A 120 -10.80 -4.51 4.13
C GLY A 120 -9.45 -4.10 3.57
N VAL A 121 -8.35 -4.47 4.24
CA VAL A 121 -6.98 -4.16 3.79
C VAL A 121 -6.56 -4.99 2.58
N ASN A 122 -7.25 -6.11 2.33
CA ASN A 122 -7.01 -6.99 1.19
C ASN A 122 -8.05 -6.82 0.08
N GLU A 123 -8.73 -5.66 0.03
CA GLU A 123 -9.67 -5.32 -1.05
C GLU A 123 -9.01 -5.43 -2.43
N PHE A 124 -7.74 -5.04 -2.53
CA PHE A 124 -6.94 -5.12 -3.76
C PHE A 124 -5.74 -6.05 -3.59
N VAL A 125 -5.41 -6.73 -4.65
CA VAL A 125 -4.17 -7.49 -4.81
C VAL A 125 -3.12 -6.59 -5.44
N TYR A 126 -1.87 -6.75 -5.03
CA TYR A 126 -0.76 -5.93 -5.50
C TYR A 126 0.32 -6.78 -6.16
N TRP A 127 0.81 -6.29 -7.27
CA TRP A 127 1.96 -6.84 -7.99
C TRP A 127 3.09 -5.84 -7.97
N VAL A 128 4.30 -6.34 -7.93
CA VAL A 128 5.52 -5.52 -7.97
C VAL A 128 6.50 -6.00 -9.03
N ALA A 129 7.20 -5.05 -9.62
CA ALA A 129 8.31 -5.28 -10.52
C ALA A 129 9.45 -4.31 -10.17
N ASN A 130 10.69 -4.70 -10.41
CA ASN A 130 11.84 -3.82 -10.16
C ASN A 130 12.18 -2.91 -11.35
N ASP A 131 11.63 -3.19 -12.51
CA ASP A 131 11.80 -2.42 -13.74
C ASP A 131 10.50 -2.45 -14.55
N SER A 132 10.29 -1.45 -15.37
CA SER A 132 9.15 -1.35 -16.30
C SER A 132 9.06 -2.49 -17.32
N LEU A 133 10.13 -3.26 -17.51
CA LEU A 133 10.21 -4.42 -18.41
C LEU A 133 10.30 -5.76 -17.69
N SER A 134 10.42 -5.76 -16.35
CA SER A 134 10.50 -6.99 -15.57
C SER A 134 9.13 -7.67 -15.43
N ASP A 135 9.16 -8.95 -15.13
CA ASP A 135 7.94 -9.68 -14.79
C ASP A 135 7.39 -9.22 -13.44
N TRP A 136 6.07 -9.23 -13.33
CA TRP A 136 5.35 -8.85 -12.14
C TRP A 136 5.23 -10.01 -11.15
N THR A 137 5.59 -9.76 -9.90
CA THR A 137 5.46 -10.70 -8.79
C THR A 137 4.31 -10.28 -7.89
N VAL A 138 3.41 -11.20 -7.54
CA VAL A 138 2.31 -10.93 -6.62
C VAL A 138 2.84 -10.78 -5.20
N LEU A 139 2.36 -9.78 -4.47
CA LEU A 139 2.63 -9.62 -3.04
C LEU A 139 1.70 -10.49 -2.20
N PRO A 140 2.15 -10.97 -1.04
CA PRO A 140 1.31 -11.70 -0.08
C PRO A 140 0.19 -10.83 0.47
N ASP A 141 -0.86 -11.45 1.02
CA ASP A 141 -1.94 -10.72 1.67
C ASP A 141 -1.46 -10.09 3.00
N ALA A 142 -2.06 -8.94 3.34
CA ALA A 142 -1.74 -8.23 4.56
C ALA A 142 -2.48 -8.86 5.76
N THR A 143 -1.76 -9.05 6.86
CA THR A 143 -2.34 -9.55 8.11
C THR A 143 -2.30 -8.48 9.21
N PRO A 144 -3.21 -8.51 10.19
CA PRO A 144 -3.19 -7.57 11.32
C PRO A 144 -1.87 -7.56 12.07
N VAL A 145 -1.23 -8.72 12.18
CA VAL A 145 0.08 -8.88 12.87
C VAL A 145 1.19 -8.14 12.12
N LEU A 146 1.23 -8.27 10.79
CA LEU A 146 2.19 -7.56 9.93
C LEU A 146 2.00 -6.05 10.00
N LEU A 147 0.75 -5.58 9.94
CA LEU A 147 0.44 -4.15 10.04
C LEU A 147 0.88 -3.59 11.40
N LYS A 148 0.65 -4.33 12.49
CA LYS A 148 1.11 -3.96 13.83
C LYS A 148 2.62 -3.85 13.91
N ALA A 149 3.33 -4.87 13.45
CA ALA A 149 4.80 -4.89 13.45
C ALA A 149 5.37 -3.75 12.61
N THR A 150 4.79 -3.47 11.44
CA THR A 150 5.21 -2.40 10.54
C THR A 150 5.06 -1.00 11.15
N ARG A 151 4.09 -0.79 12.02
CA ARG A 151 3.93 0.51 12.73
C ARG A 151 5.10 0.81 13.69
N GLY A 152 5.78 -0.22 14.18
CA GLY A 152 6.89 -0.09 15.13
C GLY A 152 8.25 0.18 14.49
N ILE A 153 8.38 -0.04 13.18
CA ILE A 153 9.66 0.05 12.48
C ILE A 153 9.64 1.10 11.36
N LYS A 154 10.82 1.62 11.05
CA LYS A 154 11.04 2.56 9.94
C LYS A 154 12.33 2.18 9.23
N VAL A 155 12.22 1.45 8.13
CA VAL A 155 13.34 0.92 7.35
C VAL A 155 13.19 1.32 5.90
N LYS A 156 14.29 1.68 5.25
CA LYS A 156 14.31 1.92 3.80
C LYS A 156 14.25 0.61 3.04
N PHE A 157 13.51 0.61 1.97
CA PHE A 157 13.45 -0.53 1.04
C PHE A 157 14.77 -0.69 0.30
N THR A 158 15.12 -1.93 0.00
CA THR A 158 16.34 -2.25 -0.75
C THR A 158 16.07 -2.57 -2.21
N GLY A 159 14.89 -3.08 -2.52
CA GLY A 159 14.53 -3.55 -3.85
C GLY A 159 14.68 -5.07 -4.03
N ASP A 160 14.89 -5.80 -2.94
CA ASP A 160 14.95 -7.26 -2.91
C ASP A 160 13.85 -7.81 -2.01
N LEU A 161 12.83 -8.41 -2.62
CA LEU A 161 11.64 -8.92 -1.93
C LEU A 161 11.94 -10.01 -0.89
N GLU A 162 13.00 -10.79 -1.11
CA GLU A 162 13.37 -11.93 -0.26
C GLU A 162 14.36 -11.53 0.86
N LYS A 163 14.80 -10.28 0.88
CA LYS A 163 15.71 -9.80 1.90
C LYS A 163 15.06 -9.78 3.26
N LYS A 164 15.69 -10.41 4.23
CA LYS A 164 15.23 -10.38 5.63
C LYS A 164 15.47 -9.01 6.25
N ILE A 165 14.47 -8.51 6.96
CA ILE A 165 14.54 -7.23 7.66
C ILE A 165 15.02 -7.49 9.09
N ILE A 166 16.17 -6.89 9.43
CA ILE A 166 16.76 -6.98 10.77
C ILE A 166 16.58 -5.62 11.45
N THR A 167 15.70 -5.55 12.44
CA THR A 167 15.35 -4.30 13.13
C THR A 167 15.11 -4.52 14.60
N ASN A 168 15.12 -3.42 15.35
CA ASN A 168 14.63 -3.37 16.72
C ASN A 168 13.56 -2.25 16.82
N PRO A 169 12.29 -2.56 17.16
CA PRO A 169 11.79 -3.89 17.52
C PRO A 169 11.89 -4.91 16.38
N PHE A 170 11.91 -6.19 16.71
CA PHE A 170 12.10 -7.27 15.77
C PHE A 170 10.94 -7.35 14.77
N PHE A 171 11.29 -7.45 13.51
CA PHE A 171 10.36 -7.73 12.41
C PHE A 171 10.63 -9.14 11.88
N PHE A 172 9.62 -10.00 11.93
CA PHE A 172 9.73 -11.36 11.46
C PHE A 172 9.20 -11.45 10.03
N GLY A 173 10.10 -11.34 9.06
CA GLY A 173 9.71 -11.47 7.68
C GLY A 173 10.73 -10.88 6.72
N GLU A 174 10.42 -11.08 5.46
CA GLU A 174 11.15 -10.57 4.31
C GLU A 174 10.57 -9.22 3.89
N GLU A 175 11.29 -8.49 3.06
CA GLU A 175 10.92 -7.15 2.61
C GLU A 175 9.56 -7.12 1.90
N LYS A 176 9.17 -8.20 1.21
CA LYS A 176 7.84 -8.30 0.57
C LYS A 176 6.66 -8.11 1.54
N TYR A 177 6.77 -8.62 2.77
CA TYR A 177 5.73 -8.47 3.78
C TYR A 177 5.67 -7.03 4.32
N TYR A 178 6.84 -6.43 4.54
CA TYR A 178 6.92 -5.04 4.96
C TYR A 178 6.39 -4.09 3.88
N LEU A 179 6.79 -4.33 2.63
CA LEU A 179 6.31 -3.59 1.47
C LEU A 179 4.79 -3.65 1.35
N ARG A 180 4.22 -4.86 1.44
CA ARG A 180 2.77 -5.05 1.37
C ARG A 180 2.01 -4.30 2.47
N ALA A 181 2.52 -4.36 3.70
CA ALA A 181 1.93 -3.65 4.83
C ALA A 181 2.04 -2.12 4.65
N GLN A 182 3.16 -1.61 4.15
CA GLN A 182 3.33 -0.18 3.87
C GLN A 182 2.40 0.29 2.76
N ILE A 183 2.24 -0.47 1.67
CA ILE A 183 1.29 -0.16 0.60
C ILE A 183 -0.12 -0.04 1.18
N SER A 184 -0.56 -0.97 2.04
CA SER A 184 -1.87 -0.89 2.70
C SER A 184 -2.01 0.38 3.55
N ARG A 185 -1.01 0.71 4.35
CA ARG A 185 -1.01 1.91 5.21
C ARG A 185 -1.08 3.19 4.38
N ILE A 186 -0.32 3.25 3.29
CA ILE A 186 -0.35 4.39 2.37
C ILE A 186 -1.73 4.49 1.72
N THR A 187 -2.22 3.41 1.10
CA THR A 187 -3.48 3.39 0.38
C THR A 187 -4.66 3.82 1.27
N HIS A 188 -4.76 3.27 2.48
CA HIS A 188 -5.86 3.61 3.39
C HIS A 188 -5.75 5.01 4.01
N SER A 189 -4.57 5.61 4.03
CA SER A 189 -4.37 6.97 4.55
C SER A 189 -4.43 8.05 3.49
N THR A 190 -4.18 7.70 2.22
CA THR A 190 -3.96 8.72 1.17
C THR A 190 -4.90 8.62 -0.01
N THR A 191 -5.78 7.62 -0.08
CA THR A 191 -6.78 7.55 -1.14
C THR A 191 -7.87 8.57 -0.88
N ILE A 192 -7.93 9.59 -1.73
CA ILE A 192 -8.83 10.73 -1.62
C ILE A 192 -9.64 10.90 -2.90
N MET A 193 -10.78 11.56 -2.77
CA MET A 193 -11.65 11.88 -3.90
C MET A 193 -12.28 13.26 -3.73
N PRO A 194 -12.75 13.90 -4.80
CA PRO A 194 -13.54 15.12 -4.69
C PRO A 194 -14.82 14.87 -3.89
N GLY A 195 -15.11 15.72 -2.92
CA GLY A 195 -16.35 15.66 -2.14
C GLY A 195 -17.57 15.95 -3.02
N GLY A 196 -18.76 15.46 -2.61
CA GLY A 196 -20.01 15.69 -3.32
C GLY A 196 -20.28 14.73 -4.50
N LEU A 197 -19.40 13.79 -4.77
CA LEU A 197 -19.62 12.72 -5.78
C LEU A 197 -20.24 11.46 -5.18
N HIS A 198 -20.08 11.26 -3.89
CA HIS A 198 -20.56 10.10 -3.16
C HIS A 198 -21.23 10.52 -1.86
N LYS A 199 -22.19 9.72 -1.44
CA LYS A 199 -22.86 9.84 -0.14
C LYS A 199 -22.80 8.52 0.61
N LEU A 200 -23.02 8.57 1.90
CA LEU A 200 -23.22 7.36 2.70
C LEU A 200 -24.60 6.81 2.43
N THR A 201 -24.73 5.49 2.34
CA THR A 201 -26.01 4.79 2.21
C THR A 201 -26.83 5.00 3.48
N GLU A 202 -28.12 5.30 3.35
CA GLU A 202 -28.99 5.56 4.50
C GLU A 202 -29.18 4.32 5.37
N ASP A 203 -29.24 3.16 4.75
CA ASP A 203 -29.46 1.87 5.45
C ASP A 203 -28.15 1.31 6.06
N SER A 204 -27.02 1.69 5.54
CA SER A 204 -25.72 1.20 5.99
C SER A 204 -24.67 2.32 5.93
N PRO A 205 -24.39 3.02 7.06
CA PRO A 205 -23.36 4.06 7.08
C PRO A 205 -21.93 3.53 6.80
N LYS A 206 -21.81 2.24 6.54
CA LYS A 206 -20.56 1.56 6.16
C LYS A 206 -20.33 1.56 4.65
N GLU A 207 -21.32 1.84 3.84
CA GLU A 207 -21.26 1.79 2.38
C GLU A 207 -21.32 3.18 1.76
N ILE A 208 -20.70 3.31 0.60
CA ILE A 208 -20.65 4.55 -0.17
C ILE A 208 -21.36 4.32 -1.49
N GLU A 209 -22.33 5.17 -1.78
CA GLU A 209 -23.03 5.19 -3.07
C GLU A 209 -22.60 6.41 -3.89
N ALA A 210 -22.54 6.24 -5.20
CA ALA A 210 -22.46 7.39 -6.09
C ALA A 210 -23.75 8.20 -6.02
N ILE A 211 -23.63 9.52 -5.98
CA ILE A 211 -24.81 10.39 -6.04
C ILE A 211 -25.35 10.35 -7.45
N GLU A 212 -26.60 9.89 -7.63
CA GLU A 212 -27.30 9.99 -8.89
C GLU A 212 -27.74 11.44 -9.09
N PHE A 213 -27.21 12.07 -10.13
CA PHE A 213 -27.63 13.41 -10.51
C PHE A 213 -28.75 13.32 -11.55
N GLU A 214 -29.88 13.96 -11.28
CA GLU A 214 -30.96 14.07 -12.26
C GLU A 214 -30.44 14.76 -13.53
N GLU A 215 -30.91 14.29 -14.71
CA GLU A 215 -30.43 14.80 -16.02
C GLU A 215 -30.61 16.32 -16.18
N GLU A 216 -31.59 16.92 -15.49
CA GLU A 216 -31.85 18.37 -15.51
C GLU A 216 -30.85 19.17 -14.67
N SER A 217 -30.29 18.62 -13.60
CA SER A 217 -29.26 19.25 -12.77
C SER A 217 -27.87 18.98 -13.28
N LYS A 218 -27.70 18.76 -14.58
CA LYS A 218 -26.45 18.47 -15.30
C LYS A 218 -25.25 18.42 -14.38
N ALA A 219 -25.05 17.22 -13.83
CA ALA A 219 -23.85 16.75 -13.16
C ALA A 219 -23.12 17.82 -12.36
N TYR A 220 -23.04 17.68 -11.08
CA TYR A 220 -22.05 18.41 -10.28
C TYR A 220 -20.70 18.31 -10.99
N LYS A 221 -20.37 19.36 -11.76
CA LYS A 221 -19.07 19.50 -12.35
C LYS A 221 -18.28 20.43 -11.46
N PRO A 222 -17.43 19.89 -10.60
CA PRO A 222 -16.61 20.73 -9.75
C PRO A 222 -15.75 21.63 -10.63
N SER A 223 -15.78 22.92 -10.37
CA SER A 223 -14.88 23.86 -11.04
C SER A 223 -13.48 23.71 -10.49
N THR A 224 -12.45 24.07 -11.26
CA THR A 224 -11.06 24.07 -10.81
C THR A 224 -10.89 24.94 -9.56
N GLU A 225 -11.62 26.05 -9.46
CA GLU A 225 -11.60 26.94 -8.31
C GLU A 225 -12.20 26.26 -7.06
N SER A 226 -13.34 25.56 -7.21
CA SER A 226 -13.96 24.87 -6.07
C SER A 226 -13.10 23.70 -5.57
N GLN A 227 -12.34 23.05 -6.44
CA GLN A 227 -11.44 21.96 -6.06
C GLN A 227 -10.07 22.43 -5.57
N SER A 228 -9.79 23.74 -5.59
CA SER A 228 -8.52 24.28 -5.10
C SER A 228 -8.45 24.44 -3.57
N VAL A 229 -9.49 24.07 -2.84
CA VAL A 229 -9.57 24.19 -1.38
C VAL A 229 -9.67 22.81 -0.71
N LEU A 230 -9.03 22.64 0.45
CA LEU A 230 -8.99 21.34 1.15
C LEU A 230 -10.35 20.79 1.55
N PRO A 231 -11.34 21.58 2.01
CA PRO A 231 -12.65 21.06 2.40
C PRO A 231 -13.44 20.40 1.27
N SER A 232 -13.07 20.66 0.01
CA SER A 232 -13.72 20.00 -1.14
C SER A 232 -13.21 18.58 -1.42
N TRP A 233 -12.24 18.10 -0.65
CA TRP A 233 -11.69 16.78 -0.77
C TRP A 233 -12.02 15.93 0.45
N VAL A 234 -12.30 14.65 0.21
CA VAL A 234 -12.66 13.68 1.25
C VAL A 234 -11.87 12.39 1.10
N HIS A 235 -11.74 11.66 2.21
CA HIS A 235 -11.16 10.32 2.18
C HIS A 235 -12.08 9.33 1.47
N ALA A 236 -11.55 8.62 0.49
CA ALA A 236 -12.26 7.58 -0.25
C ALA A 236 -12.30 6.24 0.50
N LYS A 237 -11.29 5.98 1.33
CA LYS A 237 -11.16 4.72 2.07
C LYS A 237 -11.17 4.96 3.57
N LYS A 238 -11.65 3.96 4.31
CA LYS A 238 -11.52 3.94 5.77
C LYS A 238 -10.07 3.84 6.18
N SER A 239 -9.71 4.50 7.26
CA SER A 239 -8.40 4.32 7.89
C SER A 239 -8.27 2.93 8.51
N ILE A 240 -7.05 2.45 8.61
CA ILE A 240 -6.75 1.22 9.35
C ILE A 240 -6.91 1.49 10.84
N LEU A 241 -7.79 0.75 11.50
CA LEU A 241 -8.09 0.84 12.92
C LEU A 241 -6.89 0.48 13.80
N ASN A 242 -6.99 0.72 15.09
CA ASN A 242 -5.93 0.34 16.05
C ASN A 242 -5.78 -1.17 16.18
N SER A 243 -6.84 -1.93 15.88
CA SER A 243 -6.81 -3.39 15.73
C SER A 243 -6.01 -3.89 14.52
N ASN A 244 -5.50 -2.96 13.68
CA ASN A 244 -4.75 -3.20 12.44
C ASN A 244 -5.56 -3.87 11.31
N ARG A 245 -6.83 -3.55 11.26
CA ARG A 245 -7.79 -3.95 10.21
C ARG A 245 -8.70 -2.77 9.90
N VAL A 246 -9.47 -2.86 8.84
CA VAL A 246 -10.40 -1.81 8.41
C VAL A 246 -11.80 -2.03 8.99
N SER A 247 -12.22 -3.29 9.11
CA SER A 247 -13.52 -3.67 9.67
C SER A 247 -13.43 -3.92 11.18
N HIS A 248 -14.47 -3.58 11.93
CA HIS A 248 -14.56 -3.98 13.33
C HIS A 248 -14.68 -5.50 13.45
N LEU A 249 -14.07 -6.05 14.54
CA LEU A 249 -14.36 -7.41 14.97
C LEU A 249 -15.68 -7.39 15.72
N GLU A 250 -16.55 -8.30 15.37
CA GLU A 250 -17.70 -8.58 16.22
C GLU A 250 -17.19 -9.19 17.54
N PRO A 251 -17.79 -8.79 18.69
CA PRO A 251 -17.43 -9.38 19.95
C PRO A 251 -17.74 -10.88 19.92
N GLU A 252 -16.79 -11.70 20.41
CA GLU A 252 -16.97 -13.14 20.47
C GLU A 252 -17.69 -13.53 21.77
N GLY A 253 -18.75 -14.32 21.65
CA GLY A 253 -19.45 -14.90 22.79
C GLY A 253 -20.07 -13.86 23.73
N ASP A 254 -20.00 -14.13 25.02
CA ASP A 254 -20.59 -13.31 26.07
C ASP A 254 -19.62 -12.24 26.64
N GLU A 255 -18.73 -11.69 25.79
CA GLU A 255 -17.69 -10.72 26.19
C GLU A 255 -18.27 -9.50 26.94
N PHE A 256 -19.46 -9.10 26.58
CA PHE A 256 -20.12 -7.93 27.14
C PHE A 256 -21.24 -8.26 28.12
N GLY A 257 -21.63 -9.54 28.26
CA GLY A 257 -22.70 -9.97 29.17
C GLY A 257 -24.02 -9.23 28.94
N ASP A 258 -24.68 -8.86 30.03
CA ASP A 258 -25.98 -8.16 30.02
C ASP A 258 -25.89 -6.64 29.77
N LYS A 259 -24.79 -6.13 29.17
CA LYS A 259 -24.65 -4.69 28.91
C LYS A 259 -25.58 -4.23 27.80
N GLU A 260 -26.09 -3.01 27.97
CA GLU A 260 -26.93 -2.38 26.95
C GLU A 260 -26.14 -2.11 25.65
N PRO A 261 -26.78 -2.22 24.48
CA PRO A 261 -26.15 -2.00 23.16
C PRO A 261 -25.38 -0.68 23.05
N GLU A 262 -25.87 0.38 23.70
CA GLU A 262 -25.22 1.69 23.70
C GLU A 262 -23.92 1.70 24.51
N GLU A 263 -23.84 0.92 25.59
CA GLU A 263 -22.62 0.79 26.38
C GLU A 263 -21.58 -0.06 25.65
N ILE A 264 -22.03 -1.11 24.96
CA ILE A 264 -21.19 -1.95 24.12
C ILE A 264 -20.55 -1.10 23.02
N GLN A 265 -21.35 -0.29 22.32
CA GLN A 265 -20.87 0.59 21.28
C GLN A 265 -19.84 1.60 21.80
N LYS A 266 -20.08 2.21 22.95
CA LYS A 266 -19.10 3.12 23.59
C LYS A 266 -17.77 2.44 23.92
N ILE A 267 -17.81 1.19 24.39
CA ILE A 267 -16.62 0.41 24.70
C ILE A 267 -15.86 0.08 23.41
N LEU A 268 -16.57 -0.31 22.35
CA LEU A 268 -15.97 -0.59 21.05
C LEU A 268 -15.34 0.67 20.45
N ASP A 269 -16.02 1.80 20.50
CA ASP A 269 -15.51 3.08 20.00
C ASP A 269 -14.29 3.56 20.79
N GLN A 270 -14.21 3.29 22.08
CA GLN A 270 -13.01 3.59 22.89
C GLN A 270 -11.83 2.69 22.54
N ARG A 271 -12.08 1.40 22.26
CA ARG A 271 -11.04 0.44 21.87
C ARG A 271 -10.51 0.73 20.48
N ASP A 272 -11.39 1.03 19.57
CA ASP A 272 -11.07 1.15 18.15
C ASP A 272 -12.05 2.08 17.42
N PRO A 273 -11.87 3.40 17.60
CA PRO A 273 -12.80 4.37 17.03
C PRO A 273 -12.89 4.20 15.52
N SER A 274 -14.12 4.02 15.01
CA SER A 274 -14.35 4.04 13.57
C SER A 274 -14.29 5.48 13.09
N GLU A 275 -13.35 5.78 12.20
CA GLU A 275 -13.42 7.04 11.50
C GLU A 275 -14.56 7.01 10.48
N ALA A 276 -15.28 8.13 10.38
CA ALA A 276 -16.33 8.28 9.39
C ALA A 276 -15.73 8.17 7.97
N ARG A 277 -16.43 7.45 7.10
CA ARG A 277 -16.12 7.53 5.66
C ARG A 277 -16.41 8.93 5.15
N LEU A 278 -15.77 9.32 4.06
CA LEU A 278 -15.92 10.64 3.44
C LEU A 278 -15.55 11.81 4.37
N LYS A 279 -14.65 11.55 5.33
CA LYS A 279 -14.12 12.59 6.20
C LYS A 279 -13.39 13.65 5.38
N PRO A 280 -13.69 14.96 5.58
CA PRO A 280 -12.99 16.03 4.89
C PRO A 280 -11.49 16.08 5.25
N LEU A 281 -10.63 16.36 4.29
CA LEU A 281 -9.18 16.46 4.52
C LEU A 281 -8.81 17.61 5.46
N SER A 282 -9.64 18.62 5.58
CA SER A 282 -9.44 19.75 6.49
C SER A 282 -9.50 19.38 7.97
N GLU A 283 -10.07 18.21 8.29
CA GLU A 283 -10.16 17.70 9.67
C GLU A 283 -8.96 16.85 10.06
N ASP A 284 -8.06 16.55 9.12
CA ASP A 284 -6.87 15.78 9.41
C ASP A 284 -5.87 16.59 10.20
N ALA A 285 -5.52 16.09 11.38
CA ALA A 285 -4.49 16.69 12.20
C ALA A 285 -3.12 16.52 11.55
N SER A 286 -2.37 17.61 11.46
CA SER A 286 -0.95 17.51 11.16
C SER A 286 -0.22 16.91 12.37
N GLN A 287 0.92 16.31 12.15
CA GLN A 287 1.72 15.75 13.25
C GLN A 287 2.34 16.84 14.13
N SER A 288 2.53 18.05 13.63
CA SER A 288 3.04 19.20 14.38
C SER A 288 1.93 20.00 15.08
N GLY A 289 0.65 19.74 14.77
CA GLY A 289 -0.50 20.43 15.34
C GLY A 289 -0.76 21.83 14.74
N GLU A 290 0.18 22.42 14.03
CA GLU A 290 0.07 23.75 13.45
C GLU A 290 -0.12 23.72 11.93
N ASP A 291 0.48 22.75 11.24
CA ASP A 291 0.40 22.62 9.79
C ASP A 291 -0.67 21.61 9.35
N SER A 292 -1.21 21.79 8.16
CA SER A 292 -2.13 20.81 7.57
C SER A 292 -1.40 19.52 7.18
N ALA A 293 -2.06 18.36 7.36
CA ALA A 293 -1.58 17.06 6.87
C ALA A 293 -1.52 16.99 5.34
N TRP A 294 -2.09 17.99 4.66
CA TRP A 294 -2.23 18.07 3.23
C TRP A 294 -1.82 19.43 2.69
N THR A 295 -1.23 19.43 1.51
CA THR A 295 -0.97 20.63 0.74
C THR A 295 -1.76 20.59 -0.56
N ILE A 296 -2.40 21.70 -0.91
CA ILE A 296 -3.13 21.84 -2.15
C ILE A 296 -2.56 23.01 -2.95
N ARG A 297 -2.40 22.81 -4.24
CA ARG A 297 -1.91 23.84 -5.16
C ARG A 297 -2.62 23.74 -6.48
N LEU A 298 -2.89 24.88 -7.07
CA LEU A 298 -3.32 25.01 -8.44
C LEU A 298 -2.09 25.30 -9.31
N LEU A 299 -1.80 24.39 -10.21
CA LEU A 299 -0.66 24.48 -11.14
C LEU A 299 -1.17 24.62 -12.58
N GLY A 300 -0.28 25.04 -13.49
CA GLY A 300 -0.60 25.23 -14.89
C GLY A 300 -1.26 26.59 -15.19
N ASP A 301 -1.61 26.78 -16.46
CA ASP A 301 -2.23 28.02 -16.93
C ASP A 301 -3.75 27.95 -16.70
N GLN A 302 -4.26 28.89 -15.94
CA GLN A 302 -5.69 29.05 -15.70
C GLN A 302 -6.42 29.74 -16.86
N THR A 303 -5.68 30.26 -17.83
CA THR A 303 -6.25 30.92 -18.99
C THR A 303 -7.01 29.93 -19.85
N ARG A 304 -8.27 30.23 -20.12
CA ARG A 304 -9.07 29.43 -21.04
C ARG A 304 -8.65 29.76 -22.47
N THR A 305 -8.01 28.81 -23.13
CA THR A 305 -7.70 28.97 -24.58
C THR A 305 -8.83 28.42 -25.43
N PRO A 306 -9.34 29.19 -26.41
CA PRO A 306 -10.33 28.65 -27.35
C PRO A 306 -9.69 27.53 -28.17
N GLY A 307 -10.24 26.33 -28.06
CA GLY A 307 -9.83 25.20 -28.90
C GLY A 307 -10.41 25.31 -30.32
N LEU A 308 -9.76 24.65 -31.26
CA LEU A 308 -10.16 24.59 -32.67
C LEU A 308 -11.63 24.14 -32.88
N ASN A 309 -12.22 23.43 -31.96
CA ASN A 309 -13.59 22.88 -32.04
C ASN A 309 -14.59 23.68 -31.19
N GLY A 310 -14.30 24.94 -30.84
CA GLY A 310 -15.17 25.77 -30.00
C GLY A 310 -15.21 25.36 -28.53
N LYS A 311 -14.53 24.28 -28.14
CA LYS A 311 -14.35 23.89 -26.74
C LYS A 311 -13.16 24.67 -26.16
N THR A 312 -13.38 25.38 -25.06
CA THR A 312 -12.29 26.00 -24.30
C THR A 312 -11.48 24.92 -23.59
N LYS A 313 -10.16 24.90 -23.81
CA LYS A 313 -9.23 24.07 -23.04
C LYS A 313 -8.78 24.82 -21.80
N HIS A 314 -8.83 24.17 -20.67
CA HIS A 314 -8.31 24.64 -19.39
C HIS A 314 -7.01 23.89 -19.09
N HIS A 315 -5.95 24.61 -18.75
CA HIS A 315 -4.64 24.01 -18.49
C HIS A 315 -4.30 23.96 -16.99
N GLY A 316 -5.22 24.38 -16.14
CA GLY A 316 -5.05 24.33 -14.69
C GLY A 316 -5.25 22.90 -14.16
N VAL A 317 -4.35 22.48 -13.28
CA VAL A 317 -4.40 21.18 -12.57
C VAL A 317 -4.36 21.47 -11.07
N VAL A 318 -5.32 20.92 -10.34
CA VAL A 318 -5.27 20.95 -8.87
C VAL A 318 -4.45 19.76 -8.41
N VAL A 319 -3.47 20.02 -7.55
CA VAL A 319 -2.56 19.01 -7.02
C VAL A 319 -2.67 18.99 -5.50
N VAL A 320 -3.09 17.85 -4.97
CA VAL A 320 -3.17 17.58 -3.54
C VAL A 320 -2.06 16.61 -3.16
N LYS A 321 -1.24 16.96 -2.16
CA LYS A 321 -0.13 16.13 -1.69
C LYS A 321 -0.24 15.90 -0.20
N SER A 322 0.04 14.68 0.24
CA SER A 322 0.16 14.36 1.66
C SER A 322 1.51 14.80 2.20
N THR A 323 1.53 15.43 3.37
CA THR A 323 2.74 15.74 4.14
C THR A 323 3.14 14.59 5.06
N VAL A 324 2.19 13.72 5.39
CA VAL A 324 2.38 12.54 6.25
C VAL A 324 2.99 11.37 5.47
N TRP A 325 2.49 11.14 4.25
CA TRP A 325 3.03 10.15 3.31
C TRP A 325 3.60 10.88 2.10
N ILE A 326 4.84 11.33 2.25
CA ILE A 326 5.52 12.08 1.20
C ILE A 326 5.62 11.18 -0.04
N GLY A 327 5.12 11.71 -1.16
CA GLY A 327 5.02 10.98 -2.42
C GLY A 327 3.59 10.60 -2.82
N SER A 328 2.62 10.71 -1.93
CA SER A 328 1.21 10.60 -2.32
C SER A 328 0.74 11.89 -2.98
N ILE A 329 0.29 11.76 -4.21
CA ILE A 329 -0.08 12.88 -5.08
C ILE A 329 -1.39 12.54 -5.76
N THR A 330 -2.36 13.44 -5.63
CA THR A 330 -3.62 13.37 -6.37
C THR A 330 -3.72 14.60 -7.25
N CYS A 331 -3.95 14.38 -8.53
CA CYS A 331 -4.11 15.43 -9.53
C CYS A 331 -5.53 15.42 -10.06
N TRP A 332 -6.14 16.58 -10.16
CA TRP A 332 -7.47 16.75 -10.75
C TRP A 332 -7.41 17.75 -11.90
N LYS A 333 -7.96 17.37 -13.02
CA LYS A 333 -8.06 18.19 -14.22
C LYS A 333 -9.40 17.98 -14.90
N GLU A 334 -10.14 19.05 -15.08
CA GLU A 334 -11.49 19.05 -15.70
C GLU A 334 -12.45 18.06 -15.00
N ASP A 335 -12.68 16.89 -15.58
CA ASP A 335 -13.62 15.89 -15.08
C ASP A 335 -12.90 14.61 -14.59
N SER A 336 -11.56 14.62 -14.55
CA SER A 336 -10.75 13.44 -14.20
C SER A 336 -9.83 13.72 -13.03
N TYR A 337 -9.73 12.76 -12.13
CA TYR A 337 -8.71 12.79 -11.09
C TYR A 337 -7.93 11.49 -11.06
N ILE A 338 -6.67 11.61 -10.77
CA ILE A 338 -5.76 10.49 -10.67
C ILE A 338 -4.97 10.58 -9.39
N GLN A 339 -4.75 9.45 -8.78
CA GLN A 339 -3.90 9.31 -7.62
C GLN A 339 -2.74 8.37 -7.93
N ILE A 340 -1.54 8.79 -7.52
CA ILE A 340 -0.31 8.01 -7.65
C ILE A 340 0.54 8.17 -6.38
N TYR A 341 1.34 7.18 -6.08
CA TYR A 341 2.37 7.27 -5.06
C TYR A 341 3.76 7.19 -5.70
N ILE A 342 4.61 8.17 -5.44
CA ILE A 342 6.02 8.17 -5.86
C ILE A 342 6.85 8.66 -4.68
N GLY A 343 7.43 7.75 -3.92
CA GLY A 343 8.14 8.09 -2.69
C GLY A 343 8.91 6.91 -2.09
N ASP A 344 9.43 7.12 -0.89
CA ASP A 344 10.24 6.13 -0.17
C ASP A 344 9.42 5.08 0.61
N GLY A 345 8.10 5.18 0.59
CA GLY A 345 7.22 4.26 1.32
C GLY A 345 7.21 4.43 2.84
N LEU A 346 7.79 5.52 3.35
CA LEU A 346 7.94 5.75 4.79
C LEU A 346 7.00 6.86 5.26
N LYS A 347 6.41 6.64 6.44
CA LYS A 347 5.61 7.66 7.09
C LYS A 347 6.50 8.79 7.61
N ASN A 348 6.18 10.02 7.22
CA ASN A 348 6.83 11.20 7.78
C ASN A 348 6.27 11.44 9.18
N GLU A 349 7.00 11.02 10.17
CA GLU A 349 6.72 11.33 11.57
C GLU A 349 7.64 12.47 11.98
N ASN A 350 7.08 13.54 12.52
CA ASN A 350 7.86 14.65 13.10
C ASN A 350 8.63 14.24 14.37
N LYS A 351 8.63 12.96 14.69
CA LYS A 351 9.51 12.43 15.70
C LYS A 351 10.93 12.58 15.17
N THR A 352 11.71 13.37 15.88
CA THR A 352 13.16 13.41 15.73
C THR A 352 13.64 11.96 15.71
N TYR A 353 14.51 11.61 14.76
CA TYR A 353 15.19 10.34 14.80
C TYR A 353 15.98 10.27 16.11
N TYR A 354 15.44 9.56 17.09
CA TYR A 354 16.24 9.15 18.23
C TYR A 354 16.98 7.89 17.80
N PRO A 355 18.31 7.90 17.77
CA PRO A 355 19.04 6.66 17.68
C PRO A 355 18.54 5.77 18.81
N ILE A 356 18.26 4.52 18.52
CA ILE A 356 17.87 3.55 19.55
C ILE A 356 18.93 3.65 20.63
N LEU A 357 18.50 3.95 21.87
CA LEU A 357 19.42 3.94 22.98
C LEU A 357 20.12 2.59 22.95
N PRO A 358 21.45 2.56 23.00
CA PRO A 358 22.16 1.31 23.06
C PRO A 358 21.59 0.50 24.23
N PRO A 359 21.49 -0.84 24.11
CA PRO A 359 21.06 -1.66 25.23
C PRO A 359 21.93 -1.31 26.44
N THR A 360 21.34 -1.34 27.63
CA THR A 360 22.10 -1.21 28.88
C THR A 360 23.30 -2.14 28.78
N ILE A 361 24.47 -1.61 29.12
CA ILE A 361 25.69 -2.42 29.17
C ILE A 361 25.36 -3.66 29.98
N PRO A 362 25.43 -4.88 29.40
CA PRO A 362 25.19 -6.09 30.18
C PRO A 362 26.18 -6.08 31.34
N GLU A 363 25.68 -6.34 32.56
CA GLU A 363 26.56 -6.59 33.68
C GLU A 363 27.45 -7.76 33.32
N ASP A 364 28.74 -7.63 33.60
CA ASP A 364 29.66 -8.73 33.40
C ASP A 364 29.09 -9.96 34.08
N PRO A 365 29.11 -11.14 33.46
CA PRO A 365 28.72 -12.35 34.16
C PRO A 365 29.56 -12.44 35.42
N VAL A 366 28.90 -12.71 36.54
CA VAL A 366 29.58 -12.93 37.82
C VAL A 366 30.71 -13.91 37.53
N ASP A 367 31.93 -13.46 37.82
CA ASP A 367 33.14 -14.30 37.66
C ASP A 367 32.81 -15.66 38.27
N LEU A 368 32.80 -16.69 37.46
CA LEU A 368 32.70 -18.05 37.98
C LEU A 368 33.95 -18.19 38.92
N GLU A 369 33.68 -18.46 40.21
CA GLU A 369 34.76 -18.75 41.16
C GLU A 369 35.68 -19.73 40.46
N GLU A 370 36.93 -19.30 40.25
CA GLU A 370 37.96 -20.17 39.67
C GLU A 370 37.96 -21.41 40.55
N VAL A 371 37.57 -22.53 40.00
CA VAL A 371 37.71 -23.82 40.69
C VAL A 371 39.21 -23.99 40.85
N SER A 372 39.67 -23.69 42.04
CA SER A 372 41.07 -23.89 42.41
C SER A 372 41.43 -25.33 42.08
N GLU A 373 42.38 -25.51 41.18
CA GLU A 373 42.86 -26.87 40.88
C GLU A 373 43.23 -27.56 42.20
N PRO A 374 42.74 -28.81 42.42
CA PRO A 374 43.02 -29.52 43.64
C PRO A 374 44.54 -29.60 43.83
N ASN A 375 44.97 -29.11 44.99
CA ASN A 375 46.39 -29.04 45.34
C ASN A 375 46.99 -30.44 45.18
N PRO A 376 48.04 -30.67 44.37
CA PRO A 376 48.60 -31.99 44.11
C PRO A 376 49.13 -32.69 45.40
N SER A 377 49.15 -32.00 46.55
CA SER A 377 49.48 -32.58 47.83
C SER A 377 48.31 -33.27 48.54
N GLU A 378 47.08 -33.15 48.01
CA GLU A 378 45.85 -33.81 48.57
C GLU A 378 45.38 -35.00 47.70
N ALA A 379 46.26 -35.59 46.91
CA ALA A 379 45.96 -36.84 46.24
C ALA A 379 45.51 -37.92 47.28
N PRO A 380 44.36 -38.53 47.15
CA PRO A 380 43.95 -39.60 48.11
C PRO A 380 44.96 -40.71 48.09
N ALA A 381 45.36 -41.13 49.29
CA ALA A 381 46.24 -42.29 49.45
C ALA A 381 45.66 -43.52 48.67
N GLU A 382 46.51 -44.18 47.91
CA GLU A 382 46.16 -45.44 47.24
C GLU A 382 45.54 -46.42 48.25
N PRO A 383 44.50 -47.17 47.93
CA PRO A 383 43.93 -48.19 48.82
C PRO A 383 44.97 -49.27 49.02
N GLU A 384 45.32 -49.55 50.28
CA GLU A 384 46.16 -50.65 50.70
C GLU A 384 45.61 -52.00 50.17
N GLU A 385 46.45 -52.73 49.44
CA GLU A 385 46.16 -54.08 49.02
C GLU A 385 45.91 -54.96 50.26
N VAL A 386 44.67 -55.43 50.41
CA VAL A 386 44.35 -56.46 51.37
C VAL A 386 44.96 -57.77 50.86
N LYS A 387 46.04 -58.18 51.49
CA LYS A 387 46.60 -59.57 51.32
C LYS A 387 45.61 -60.55 51.91
N GLU A 388 44.99 -61.34 51.05
CA GLU A 388 44.36 -62.56 51.46
C GLU A 388 45.41 -63.53 51.98
N GLU A 389 45.39 -63.82 53.26
CA GLU A 389 46.00 -65.00 53.84
C GLU A 389 45.02 -66.23 53.77
N GLN A 390 45.58 -67.32 53.39
CA GLN A 390 44.98 -68.66 53.17
C GLN A 390 44.23 -69.22 54.37
#